data_5a67fbc8400aafefdda21d661b520e64
#
_entry.id   5a67fbc8400aafefdda21d661b520e64
#
_cell.length_a   1.000
_cell.length_b   1.000
_cell.length_c   1.000
_cell.angle_alpha   90.00
_cell.angle_beta   90.00
_cell.angle_gamma   90.00
#
_symmetry.space_group_name_H-M   'P 1'
#
loop_
_entity.id
_entity.type
_entity.pdbx_description
1 polymer ?
#
loop_
_entity_poly.entity_id
_entity_poly.type
_entity_poly.pdbx_seq_one_letter_code
_entity_poly.pdbx_strand_id
1 'polypeptide(L)'
;MRQLFILLSSLFLYSCVQDSPNIQQIENLQFFIDNVKKSDVIEIESGLQYSIINKSDSNRSNPQLNQVITAHFHGTLTNGDIFWSSLDSEPLEIELSKLIIGCQKAISLMRPGDKWKVFIDSSMAYGDEGRPGIPSNSILVFEIELLDFI
;
A
#
# COMPACT_ATOMS: atom_id res chain seq x y z
N MET A 1 69.32 0.68 22.88
CA MET A 1 68.43 1.11 21.79
C MET A 1 67.12 0.31 21.92
N ARG A 2 66.05 0.95 22.48
CA ARG A 2 64.75 0.35 22.69
C ARG A 2 63.84 0.97 21.62
N GLN A 3 63.43 0.16 20.63
CA GLN A 3 62.45 0.59 19.65
C GLN A 3 61.05 0.47 20.25
N LEU A 4 60.37 1.60 20.30
CA LEU A 4 58.98 1.73 20.77
C LEU A 4 58.04 1.49 19.56
N PHE A 5 57.37 0.35 19.53
CA PHE A 5 56.30 0.09 18.55
C PHE A 5 55.02 0.80 18.97
N ILE A 6 54.66 1.86 18.26
CA ILE A 6 53.35 2.51 18.40
C ILE A 6 52.34 1.75 17.54
N LEU A 7 51.47 0.97 18.21
CA LEU A 7 50.31 0.36 17.58
C LEU A 7 49.24 1.44 17.37
N LEU A 8 49.09 1.87 16.09
CA LEU A 8 47.99 2.73 15.68
C LEU A 8 46.72 1.86 15.53
N SER A 9 45.89 1.82 16.57
CA SER A 9 44.53 1.22 16.45
C SER A 9 43.63 2.19 15.69
N SER A 10 43.39 1.90 14.43
CA SER A 10 42.36 2.57 13.62
C SER A 10 40.97 2.19 14.14
N LEU A 11 40.35 3.07 14.91
CA LEU A 11 38.96 2.98 15.26
C LEU A 11 38.14 3.25 13.98
N PHE A 12 37.67 2.21 13.33
CA PHE A 12 36.62 2.32 12.33
C PHE A 12 35.32 2.69 13.06
N LEU A 13 34.98 3.97 13.06
CA LEU A 13 33.63 4.43 13.39
C LEU A 13 32.72 4.00 12.24
N TYR A 14 32.01 2.87 12.42
CA TYR A 14 30.85 2.55 11.63
C TYR A 14 29.79 3.61 11.96
N SER A 15 29.75 4.65 11.13
CA SER A 15 28.63 5.58 11.09
C SER A 15 27.44 4.82 10.51
N CYS A 16 26.54 4.31 11.37
CA CYS A 16 25.20 3.99 10.97
C CYS A 16 24.56 5.30 10.51
N VAL A 17 24.53 5.52 9.20
CA VAL A 17 23.64 6.52 8.62
C VAL A 17 22.22 5.97 8.84
N GLN A 18 21.58 6.39 9.91
CA GLN A 18 20.14 6.27 10.04
C GLN A 18 19.58 7.28 9.05
N ASP A 19 19.04 6.80 7.93
CA ASP A 19 18.25 7.61 7.03
C ASP A 19 17.09 8.21 7.84
N SER A 20 17.20 9.50 8.15
CA SER A 20 16.08 10.22 8.77
C SER A 20 14.90 10.17 7.80
N PRO A 21 13.68 9.82 8.27
CA PRO A 21 12.51 9.79 7.40
C PRO A 21 12.35 11.16 6.75
N ASN A 22 12.07 11.19 5.44
CA ASN A 22 11.80 12.44 4.75
C ASN A 22 10.44 13.00 5.23
N ILE A 23 10.21 14.29 4.98
CA ILE A 23 8.98 14.97 5.42
C ILE A 23 7.74 14.25 4.92
N GLN A 24 7.73 13.76 3.68
CA GLN A 24 6.60 13.05 3.11
C GLN A 24 6.30 11.74 3.85
N GLN A 25 7.31 11.00 4.28
CA GLN A 25 7.11 9.78 5.06
C GLN A 25 6.50 10.07 6.43
N ILE A 26 6.87 11.18 7.07
CA ILE A 26 6.29 11.63 8.33
C ILE A 26 4.81 12.02 8.13
N GLU A 27 4.50 12.76 7.06
CA GLU A 27 3.13 13.14 6.71
C GLU A 27 2.27 11.92 6.40
N ASN A 28 2.82 10.93 5.69
CA ASN A 28 2.14 9.67 5.42
C ASN A 28 1.81 8.92 6.72
N LEU A 29 2.77 8.80 7.62
CA LEU A 29 2.55 8.16 8.92
C LEU A 29 1.43 8.88 9.70
N GLN A 30 1.47 10.21 9.73
CA GLN A 30 0.43 11.01 10.40
C GLN A 30 -0.95 10.80 9.75
N PHE A 31 -1.02 10.70 8.41
CA PHE A 31 -2.26 10.39 7.72
C PHE A 31 -2.89 9.09 8.23
N PHE A 32 -2.13 7.99 8.33
CA PHE A 32 -2.65 6.70 8.80
C PHE A 32 -3.06 6.73 10.28
N ILE A 33 -2.28 7.41 11.13
CA ILE A 33 -2.60 7.63 12.55
C ILE A 33 -3.94 8.37 12.71
N ASP A 34 -4.21 9.35 11.87
CA ASP A 34 -5.46 10.12 11.93
C ASP A 34 -6.62 9.40 11.24
N ASN A 35 -6.35 8.69 10.14
CA ASN A 35 -7.38 8.00 9.40
C ASN A 35 -8.01 6.85 10.19
N VAL A 36 -7.21 6.07 10.94
CA VAL A 36 -7.70 4.95 11.76
C VAL A 36 -8.60 5.40 12.94
N LYS A 37 -8.58 6.68 13.30
CA LYS A 37 -9.49 7.23 14.32
C LYS A 37 -10.94 7.37 13.84
N LYS A 38 -11.18 7.30 12.53
CA LYS A 38 -12.53 7.29 11.96
C LYS A 38 -13.21 5.97 12.30
N SER A 39 -14.48 6.03 12.69
CA SER A 39 -15.23 4.86 13.20
C SER A 39 -15.47 3.74 12.17
N ASP A 40 -15.37 4.07 10.88
CA ASP A 40 -15.57 3.16 9.74
C ASP A 40 -14.26 2.64 9.13
N VAL A 41 -13.11 3.08 9.64
CA VAL A 41 -11.79 2.67 9.14
C VAL A 41 -11.23 1.55 9.99
N ILE A 42 -10.78 0.50 9.31
CA ILE A 42 -10.16 -0.70 9.92
C ILE A 42 -8.72 -0.79 9.42
N GLU A 43 -7.78 -1.02 10.32
CA GLU A 43 -6.38 -1.26 9.98
C GLU A 43 -6.13 -2.76 9.75
N ILE A 44 -5.55 -3.12 8.60
CA ILE A 44 -5.06 -4.46 8.30
C ILE A 44 -3.67 -4.63 8.90
N GLU A 45 -2.80 -3.66 8.63
CA GLU A 45 -1.44 -3.52 9.16
C GLU A 45 -0.99 -2.06 9.02
N SER A 46 0.15 -1.71 9.58
CA SER A 46 0.70 -0.35 9.49
C SER A 46 0.83 0.09 8.02
N GLY A 47 0.17 1.21 7.68
CA GLY A 47 0.15 1.74 6.30
C GLY A 47 -0.84 1.04 5.35
N LEU A 48 -1.71 0.15 5.85
CA LEU A 48 -2.77 -0.47 5.06
C LEU A 48 -4.08 -0.48 5.85
N GLN A 49 -5.03 0.33 5.41
CA GLN A 49 -6.33 0.50 6.06
C GLN A 49 -7.45 0.42 5.03
N TYR A 50 -8.66 0.13 5.47
CA TYR A 50 -9.83 0.12 4.60
C TYR A 50 -11.09 0.57 5.33
N SER A 51 -12.09 1.00 4.56
CA SER A 51 -13.48 1.12 4.99
C SER A 51 -14.39 0.38 4.02
N ILE A 52 -15.47 -0.19 4.54
CA ILE A 52 -16.44 -0.96 3.75
C ILE A 52 -17.47 0.01 3.19
N ILE A 53 -17.56 0.12 1.86
CA ILE A 53 -18.61 0.88 1.16
C ILE A 53 -19.85 0.00 1.00
N ASN A 54 -19.64 -1.25 0.53
CA ASN A 54 -20.69 -2.26 0.42
C ASN A 54 -20.15 -3.60 0.89
N LYS A 55 -20.91 -4.29 1.73
CA LYS A 55 -20.58 -5.63 2.21
C LYS A 55 -21.43 -6.65 1.46
N SER A 56 -20.75 -7.63 0.88
CA SER A 56 -21.40 -8.73 0.18
C SER A 56 -22.04 -9.73 1.17
N ASP A 57 -23.19 -10.28 0.76
CA ASP A 57 -23.81 -11.44 1.40
C ASP A 57 -23.30 -12.79 0.82
N SER A 58 -22.30 -12.75 -0.04
CA SER A 58 -21.71 -13.93 -0.66
C SER A 58 -21.13 -14.91 0.37
N ASN A 59 -21.46 -16.18 0.21
CA ASN A 59 -20.87 -17.28 0.98
C ASN A 59 -19.58 -17.84 0.36
N ARG A 60 -19.11 -17.25 -0.75
CA ARG A 60 -17.86 -17.67 -1.39
C ARG A 60 -16.65 -17.32 -0.51
N SER A 61 -15.59 -18.10 -0.70
CA SER A 61 -14.28 -17.81 -0.08
C SER A 61 -13.69 -16.50 -0.63
N ASN A 62 -12.60 -16.08 -0.02
CA ASN A 62 -11.77 -14.97 -0.49
C ASN A 62 -10.80 -15.46 -1.58
N PRO A 63 -10.41 -14.61 -2.55
CA PRO A 63 -9.47 -14.99 -3.60
C PRO A 63 -8.05 -15.24 -3.05
N GLN A 64 -7.33 -16.16 -3.69
CA GLN A 64 -5.94 -16.46 -3.42
C GLN A 64 -5.04 -15.75 -4.44
N LEU A 65 -3.75 -15.56 -4.11
CA LEU A 65 -2.81 -14.79 -4.94
C LEU A 65 -2.66 -15.32 -6.37
N ASN A 66 -2.78 -16.62 -6.57
CA ASN A 66 -2.65 -17.28 -7.88
C ASN A 66 -3.96 -17.34 -8.68
N GLN A 67 -5.03 -16.73 -8.19
CA GLN A 67 -6.32 -16.68 -8.87
C GLN A 67 -6.48 -15.38 -9.67
N VAL A 68 -7.22 -15.47 -10.76
CA VAL A 68 -7.60 -14.31 -11.57
C VAL A 68 -8.84 -13.69 -10.97
N ILE A 69 -8.74 -12.42 -10.61
CA ILE A 69 -9.85 -11.61 -10.11
C ILE A 69 -10.46 -10.80 -11.25
N THR A 70 -11.75 -10.54 -11.14
CA THR A 70 -12.49 -9.58 -11.95
C THR A 70 -12.98 -8.47 -11.04
N ALA A 71 -12.50 -7.23 -11.21
CA ALA A 71 -12.80 -6.14 -10.30
C ALA A 71 -12.80 -4.78 -11.00
N HIS A 72 -13.62 -3.86 -10.49
CA HIS A 72 -13.47 -2.44 -10.78
C HIS A 72 -12.57 -1.77 -9.76
N PHE A 73 -11.80 -0.82 -10.26
CA PHE A 73 -10.90 0.00 -9.45
C PHE A 73 -11.08 1.48 -9.81
N HIS A 74 -11.04 2.33 -8.81
CA HIS A 74 -10.95 3.77 -8.98
C HIS A 74 -9.86 4.28 -8.04
N GLY A 75 -8.71 4.67 -8.59
CA GLY A 75 -7.51 5.05 -7.86
C GLY A 75 -7.30 6.55 -7.85
N THR A 76 -7.19 7.12 -6.65
CA THR A 76 -6.92 8.54 -6.44
C THR A 76 -5.73 8.75 -5.51
N LEU A 77 -5.09 9.90 -5.60
CA LEU A 77 -4.21 10.42 -4.57
C LEU A 77 -5.03 10.98 -3.40
N THR A 78 -4.39 11.31 -2.28
CA THR A 78 -5.06 11.87 -1.09
C THR A 78 -5.69 13.24 -1.33
N ASN A 79 -5.22 13.99 -2.34
CA ASN A 79 -5.80 15.28 -2.77
C ASN A 79 -7.01 15.11 -3.71
N GLY A 80 -7.37 13.86 -4.08
CA GLY A 80 -8.49 13.54 -4.96
C GLY A 80 -8.13 13.43 -6.44
N ASP A 81 -6.88 13.69 -6.85
CA ASP A 81 -6.46 13.52 -8.24
C ASP A 81 -6.56 12.06 -8.65
N ILE A 82 -7.30 11.78 -9.73
CA ILE A 82 -7.48 10.44 -10.27
C ILE A 82 -6.24 10.09 -11.10
N PHE A 83 -5.57 8.98 -10.76
CA PHE A 83 -4.46 8.46 -11.57
C PHE A 83 -4.87 7.25 -12.41
N TRP A 84 -5.94 6.56 -12.06
CA TRP A 84 -6.50 5.45 -12.84
C TRP A 84 -7.93 5.11 -12.44
N SER A 85 -8.76 4.71 -13.41
CA SER A 85 -10.14 4.27 -13.17
C SER A 85 -10.59 3.29 -14.24
N SER A 86 -11.36 2.27 -13.86
CA SER A 86 -12.08 1.36 -14.77
C SER A 86 -13.58 1.55 -14.73
N LEU A 87 -14.10 2.58 -14.05
CA LEU A 87 -15.55 2.74 -13.83
C LEU A 87 -16.33 2.99 -15.13
N ASP A 88 -15.69 3.61 -16.12
CA ASP A 88 -16.30 3.90 -17.43
C ASP A 88 -15.85 2.89 -18.52
N SER A 89 -15.31 1.74 -18.10
CA SER A 89 -14.79 0.69 -18.98
C SER A 89 -15.12 -0.70 -18.43
N GLU A 90 -14.65 -1.75 -19.12
CA GLU A 90 -14.75 -3.11 -18.62
C GLU A 90 -13.95 -3.29 -17.33
N PRO A 91 -14.38 -4.14 -16.40
CA PRO A 91 -13.61 -4.47 -15.21
C PRO A 91 -12.26 -5.07 -15.58
N LEU A 92 -11.28 -4.88 -14.72
CA LEU A 92 -9.97 -5.47 -14.89
C LEU A 92 -10.02 -6.96 -14.53
N GLU A 93 -9.54 -7.82 -15.44
CA GLU A 93 -9.26 -9.23 -15.18
C GLU A 93 -7.75 -9.41 -15.04
N ILE A 94 -7.29 -9.81 -13.87
CA ILE A 94 -5.86 -9.93 -13.57
C ILE A 94 -5.61 -10.95 -12.47
N GLU A 95 -4.51 -11.70 -12.57
CA GLU A 95 -4.03 -12.52 -11.46
C GLU A 95 -3.70 -11.62 -10.25
N LEU A 96 -4.25 -11.95 -9.08
CA LEU A 96 -4.13 -11.11 -7.88
C LEU A 96 -2.67 -10.81 -7.52
N SER A 97 -1.76 -11.76 -7.73
CA SER A 97 -0.31 -11.60 -7.50
C SER A 97 0.37 -10.54 -8.35
N LYS A 98 -0.26 -10.06 -9.43
CA LYS A 98 0.28 -9.02 -10.33
C LYS A 98 -0.04 -7.59 -9.88
N LEU A 99 -0.90 -7.42 -8.89
CA LEU A 99 -1.23 -6.12 -8.32
C LEU A 99 -0.15 -5.65 -7.33
N ILE A 100 -0.18 -4.37 -6.95
CA ILE A 100 0.63 -3.85 -5.84
C ILE A 100 0.29 -4.57 -4.54
N ILE A 101 1.27 -4.67 -3.65
CA ILE A 101 1.18 -5.46 -2.41
C ILE A 101 -0.04 -5.07 -1.56
N GLY A 102 -0.33 -3.77 -1.44
CA GLY A 102 -1.49 -3.30 -0.68
C GLY A 102 -2.82 -3.79 -1.24
N CYS A 103 -2.98 -3.80 -2.58
CA CYS A 103 -4.17 -4.36 -3.23
C CYS A 103 -4.26 -5.88 -3.03
N GLN A 104 -3.14 -6.61 -3.17
CA GLN A 104 -3.10 -8.05 -2.94
C GLN A 104 -3.65 -8.41 -1.54
N LYS A 105 -3.14 -7.74 -0.51
CA LYS A 105 -3.53 -7.98 0.88
C LYS A 105 -5.00 -7.61 1.14
N ALA A 106 -5.46 -6.47 0.66
CA ALA A 106 -6.84 -6.04 0.86
C ALA A 106 -7.83 -6.97 0.15
N ILE A 107 -7.61 -7.26 -1.14
CA ILE A 107 -8.51 -8.08 -1.95
C ILE A 107 -8.56 -9.54 -1.43
N SER A 108 -7.44 -10.07 -0.89
CA SER A 108 -7.43 -11.38 -0.24
C SER A 108 -8.36 -11.48 0.99
N LEU A 109 -8.90 -10.37 1.48
CA LEU A 109 -9.88 -10.32 2.56
C LEU A 109 -11.31 -10.07 2.07
N MET A 110 -11.48 -9.69 0.79
CA MET A 110 -12.78 -9.39 0.18
C MET A 110 -13.48 -10.64 -0.32
N ARG A 111 -14.80 -10.55 -0.46
CA ARG A 111 -15.64 -11.54 -1.13
C ARG A 111 -16.27 -10.94 -2.39
N PRO A 112 -16.60 -11.74 -3.40
CA PRO A 112 -17.35 -11.24 -4.55
C PRO A 112 -18.60 -10.46 -4.12
N GLY A 113 -18.74 -9.24 -4.64
CA GLY A 113 -19.78 -8.27 -4.28
C GLY A 113 -19.36 -7.26 -3.20
N ASP A 114 -18.21 -7.44 -2.54
CA ASP A 114 -17.67 -6.42 -1.66
C ASP A 114 -17.19 -5.20 -2.46
N LYS A 115 -17.45 -4.02 -1.91
CA LYS A 115 -16.85 -2.76 -2.35
C LYS A 115 -16.20 -2.05 -1.17
N TRP A 116 -14.90 -1.85 -1.25
CA TRP A 116 -14.11 -1.26 -0.20
C TRP A 116 -13.36 -0.02 -0.68
N LYS A 117 -13.14 0.91 0.22
CA LYS A 117 -12.16 1.98 0.06
C LYS A 117 -10.91 1.62 0.83
N VAL A 118 -9.79 1.50 0.11
CA VAL A 118 -8.52 1.01 0.63
C VAL A 118 -7.48 2.12 0.59
N PHE A 119 -6.78 2.35 1.70
CA PHE A 119 -5.72 3.34 1.86
C PHE A 119 -4.39 2.59 1.95
N ILE A 120 -3.46 2.89 1.04
CA ILE A 120 -2.22 2.13 0.85
C ILE A 120 -1.03 3.07 0.95
N ASP A 121 -0.13 2.81 1.90
CA ASP A 121 1.14 3.52 1.98
C ASP A 121 2.03 3.22 0.77
N SER A 122 2.87 4.18 0.41
CA SER A 122 3.77 4.08 -0.74
C SER A 122 4.68 2.85 -0.69
N SER A 123 5.08 2.39 0.50
CA SER A 123 5.93 1.19 0.68
C SER A 123 5.26 -0.11 0.20
N MET A 124 3.94 -0.15 0.12
CA MET A 124 3.15 -1.26 -0.43
C MET A 124 2.56 -0.96 -1.81
N ALA A 125 3.03 0.12 -2.45
CA ALA A 125 2.61 0.59 -3.76
C ALA A 125 3.83 0.88 -4.66
N TYR A 126 4.13 2.14 -4.93
CA TYR A 126 5.18 2.54 -5.90
C TYR A 126 6.39 3.21 -5.25
N GLY A 127 6.46 3.25 -3.91
CA GLY A 127 7.63 3.70 -3.16
C GLY A 127 8.07 5.13 -3.45
N ASP A 128 9.37 5.33 -3.33
CA ASP A 128 10.06 6.60 -3.58
C ASP A 128 10.28 6.88 -5.07
N GLU A 129 10.18 5.88 -5.94
CA GLU A 129 10.28 6.07 -7.38
C GLU A 129 9.01 6.68 -7.97
N GLY A 130 7.81 6.33 -7.44
CA GLY A 130 6.53 6.70 -8.02
C GLY A 130 6.33 6.10 -9.42
N ARG A 131 5.47 6.72 -10.23
CA ARG A 131 5.28 6.41 -11.65
C ARG A 131 4.52 7.57 -12.34
N PRO A 132 4.38 7.58 -13.68
CA PRO A 132 3.60 8.61 -14.37
C PRO A 132 2.20 8.76 -13.76
N GLY A 133 1.88 9.97 -13.29
CA GLY A 133 0.63 10.29 -12.58
C GLY A 133 0.62 10.00 -11.09
N ILE A 134 1.65 9.35 -10.53
CA ILE A 134 1.77 9.05 -9.10
C ILE A 134 3.13 9.55 -8.60
N PRO A 135 3.18 10.68 -7.87
CA PRO A 135 4.43 11.21 -7.31
C PRO A 135 5.13 10.23 -6.36
N SER A 136 6.41 10.47 -6.12
CA SER A 136 7.23 9.77 -5.12
C SER A 136 6.54 9.77 -3.75
N ASN A 137 6.60 8.65 -3.07
CA ASN A 137 6.07 8.45 -1.71
C ASN A 137 4.57 8.77 -1.55
N SER A 138 3.76 8.63 -2.62
CA SER A 138 2.33 8.89 -2.57
C SER A 138 1.56 7.79 -1.84
N ILE A 139 0.67 8.20 -0.94
CA ILE A 139 -0.42 7.34 -0.45
C ILE A 139 -1.42 7.17 -1.59
N LEU A 140 -1.84 5.94 -1.84
CA LEU A 140 -2.89 5.64 -2.81
C LEU A 140 -4.20 5.35 -2.10
N VAL A 141 -5.29 5.85 -2.67
CA VAL A 141 -6.65 5.57 -2.21
C VAL A 141 -7.39 4.89 -3.34
N PHE A 142 -7.78 3.63 -3.14
CA PHE A 142 -8.55 2.88 -4.11
C PHE A 142 -9.97 2.62 -3.61
N GLU A 143 -10.96 2.85 -4.47
CA GLU A 143 -12.23 2.16 -4.35
C GLU A 143 -12.15 0.91 -5.23
N ILE A 144 -12.33 -0.26 -4.60
CA ILE A 144 -12.23 -1.57 -5.24
C ILE A 144 -13.58 -2.26 -5.08
N GLU A 145 -14.15 -2.72 -6.18
CA GLU A 145 -15.34 -3.56 -6.21
C GLU A 145 -14.96 -4.91 -6.80
N LEU A 146 -14.89 -5.94 -5.94
CA LEU A 146 -14.58 -7.30 -6.36
C LEU A 146 -15.85 -7.95 -6.92
N LEU A 147 -15.85 -8.25 -8.20
CA LEU A 147 -17.00 -8.86 -8.89
C LEU A 147 -16.96 -10.37 -8.84
N ASP A 148 -15.80 -10.96 -9.17
CA ASP A 148 -15.61 -12.43 -9.23
C ASP A 148 -14.13 -12.82 -9.13
N PHE A 149 -13.86 -14.12 -9.03
CA PHE A 149 -12.53 -14.71 -9.20
C PHE A 149 -12.60 -16.19 -9.60
N ILE A 150 -11.60 -16.68 -10.31
CA ILE A 150 -11.43 -18.05 -10.75
C ILE A 150 -10.02 -18.60 -10.47
#